data_9f5c00cc6eb155ec423868c4d7185e3c
#
_entry.id   9f5c00cc6eb155ec423868c4d7185e3c
#
_cell.length_a   1.000
_cell.length_b   1.000
_cell.length_c   1.000
_cell.angle_alpha   90.00
_cell.angle_beta   90.00
_cell.angle_gamma   90.00
#
_symmetry.space_group_name_H-M   'P 1'
#
loop_
_entity.id
_entity.type
_entity.pdbx_description
1 polymer ?
#
loop_
_entity_poly.entity_id
_entity_poly.type
_entity_poly.pdbx_seq_one_letter_code
_entity_poly.pdbx_strand_id
1 'polypeptide(L)'
;MKVPSGYSADIRKLVAPKENKMLPMKAHDCDVMLTTMLAVGIRNILPEKVRMAIMSLCFFFNAISQKVLDERSLDNLEKKLFQTMSLLEAYFPPAFFDISVHLIAHLVKEIKYLGPVFLHHMYPYERFMSTLNRYTKSRVHPEGSMVQGYSAEEVVDWCLGYIDPTNPIGLYKSPHEGRLAGIGTLGKKTLNPDPDDYQRAHFLVLVHTLEVSPYIEEHKEQLRQENLGRSEAWIGRAHMKGFNIWFKKRILSLSSCTDEGLRNLAEGPLFTITSYQGYDINGYTFYTLAQDQKSVYQNSGVRVVALDNTDVQKYAYYGQIEEIWELTYPGVKEPFKVTVFRCRWVKGTRGINKDRYGFTTVDFEQVGYKDEPFVLAAQVSQVFYVLDTQNKKRLVVLPGKKRVVGVEDAVEEEEYNQFDEVPPFGDWTLPMILESEETSYLRHGHVEEATVAKGRRNRQVRKRK
;
A
#
# COMPACT_ATOMS: atom_id res chain seq x y z
N MET A 1 -13.26 -12.07 1.47
CA MET A 1 -12.44 -10.87 1.44
C MET A 1 -11.49 -10.99 0.26
N LYS A 2 -11.40 -9.98 -0.61
CA LYS A 2 -10.41 -9.94 -1.68
C LYS A 2 -9.21 -9.14 -1.18
N VAL A 3 -8.01 -9.54 -1.57
CA VAL A 3 -6.74 -8.89 -1.20
C VAL A 3 -5.95 -8.58 -2.46
N PRO A 4 -4.98 -7.65 -2.43
CA PRO A 4 -4.12 -7.37 -3.57
C PRO A 4 -3.24 -8.57 -3.95
N SER A 5 -2.71 -8.51 -5.17
CA SER A 5 -1.64 -9.41 -5.59
C SER A 5 -0.42 -9.19 -4.66
N GLY A 6 0.17 -10.27 -4.16
CA GLY A 6 1.28 -10.21 -3.18
C GLY A 6 0.86 -10.52 -1.73
N TYR A 7 -0.43 -10.49 -1.43
CA TYR A 7 -0.98 -11.09 -0.22
C TYR A 7 -1.35 -12.56 -0.45
N SER A 8 -1.44 -13.35 0.64
CA SER A 8 -1.90 -14.74 0.55
C SER A 8 -3.31 -14.82 -0.04
N ALA A 9 -3.43 -15.45 -1.19
CA ALA A 9 -4.60 -15.30 -2.05
C ALA A 9 -5.89 -15.94 -1.50
N ASP A 10 -5.82 -16.89 -0.56
CA ASP A 10 -7.03 -17.59 -0.14
C ASP A 10 -6.95 -18.15 1.29
N ILE A 11 -6.85 -17.23 2.26
CA ILE A 11 -6.91 -17.57 3.69
C ILE A 11 -8.17 -18.39 4.03
N ARG A 12 -9.26 -18.26 3.25
CA ARG A 12 -10.49 -19.05 3.48
C ARG A 12 -10.27 -20.56 3.30
N LYS A 13 -9.35 -20.96 2.42
CA LYS A 13 -8.99 -22.36 2.25
C LYS A 13 -8.24 -22.96 3.43
N LEU A 14 -7.64 -22.09 4.26
CA LEU A 14 -6.91 -22.49 5.46
C LEU A 14 -7.81 -22.72 6.67
N VAL A 15 -9.11 -22.46 6.55
CA VAL A 15 -10.08 -22.67 7.62
C VAL A 15 -10.97 -23.83 7.26
N ALA A 16 -11.02 -24.86 8.10
CA ALA A 16 -11.96 -25.96 8.03
C ALA A 16 -13.11 -25.71 9.04
N PRO A 17 -14.19 -25.00 8.66
CA PRO A 17 -15.21 -24.55 9.62
C PRO A 17 -15.95 -25.69 10.30
N LYS A 18 -16.10 -26.85 9.62
CA LYS A 18 -16.76 -28.04 10.16
C LYS A 18 -15.97 -28.68 11.29
N GLU A 19 -14.66 -28.54 11.28
CA GLU A 19 -13.75 -29.15 12.25
C GLU A 19 -13.24 -28.12 13.29
N ASN A 20 -13.65 -26.86 13.18
CA ASN A 20 -13.11 -25.73 13.96
C ASN A 20 -11.56 -25.71 13.97
N LYS A 21 -10.95 -26.01 12.83
CA LYS A 21 -9.52 -26.19 12.70
C LYS A 21 -8.94 -25.27 11.62
N MET A 22 -7.77 -24.74 11.89
CA MET A 22 -6.94 -24.13 10.86
C MET A 22 -6.01 -25.19 10.25
N LEU A 23 -5.96 -25.21 8.93
CA LEU A 23 -5.00 -26.03 8.19
C LEU A 23 -3.59 -25.44 8.32
N PRO A 24 -2.54 -26.24 8.09
CA PRO A 24 -1.17 -25.74 8.13
C PRO A 24 -0.99 -24.56 7.20
N MET A 25 -0.46 -23.46 7.76
CA MET A 25 -0.16 -22.23 7.02
C MET A 25 1.31 -22.24 6.59
N LYS A 26 1.58 -21.66 5.43
CA LYS A 26 2.96 -21.37 5.02
C LYS A 26 3.50 -20.20 5.83
N ALA A 27 4.83 -20.09 5.95
CA ALA A 27 5.49 -18.99 6.67
C ALA A 27 5.01 -17.60 6.19
N HIS A 28 4.85 -17.42 4.87
CA HIS A 28 4.29 -16.18 4.31
C HIS A 28 2.83 -15.91 4.75
N ASP A 29 2.00 -16.96 4.88
CA ASP A 29 0.62 -16.80 5.35
C ASP A 29 0.58 -16.37 6.82
N CYS A 30 1.49 -16.94 7.64
CA CYS A 30 1.67 -16.56 9.03
C CYS A 30 2.11 -15.10 9.16
N ASP A 31 3.09 -14.68 8.35
CA ASP A 31 3.56 -13.30 8.30
C ASP A 31 2.40 -12.33 7.99
N VAL A 32 1.65 -12.56 6.93
CA VAL A 32 0.50 -11.75 6.54
C VAL A 32 -0.57 -11.72 7.63
N MET A 33 -0.82 -12.86 8.29
CA MET A 33 -1.77 -12.92 9.39
C MET A 33 -1.31 -12.08 10.58
N LEU A 34 -0.08 -12.27 11.06
CA LEU A 34 0.45 -11.58 12.23
C LEU A 34 0.64 -10.08 11.98
N THR A 35 1.16 -9.72 10.81
CA THR A 35 1.49 -8.30 10.55
C THR A 35 0.28 -7.46 10.14
N THR A 36 -0.79 -8.07 9.61
CA THR A 36 -1.86 -7.28 8.98
C THR A 36 -3.28 -7.80 9.28
N MET A 37 -3.57 -9.07 8.97
CA MET A 37 -4.96 -9.52 8.85
C MET A 37 -5.61 -9.85 10.19
N LEU A 38 -4.86 -10.43 11.12
CA LEU A 38 -5.40 -10.88 12.41
C LEU A 38 -5.93 -9.70 13.23
N ALA A 39 -5.14 -8.61 13.33
CA ALA A 39 -5.54 -7.41 14.06
C ALA A 39 -6.87 -6.82 13.54
N VAL A 40 -7.05 -6.81 12.22
CA VAL A 40 -8.31 -6.35 11.60
C VAL A 40 -9.45 -7.34 11.85
N GLY A 41 -9.17 -8.64 11.72
CA GLY A 41 -10.18 -9.69 11.86
C GLY A 41 -10.78 -9.78 13.25
N ILE A 42 -9.96 -9.64 14.30
CA ILE A 42 -10.41 -9.80 15.70
C ILE A 42 -10.99 -8.54 16.33
N ARG A 43 -10.97 -7.39 15.64
CA ARG A 43 -11.34 -6.06 16.20
C ARG A 43 -12.59 -6.06 17.07
N ASN A 44 -13.55 -6.94 16.80
CA ASN A 44 -14.85 -6.92 17.45
C ASN A 44 -15.35 -8.30 17.89
N ILE A 45 -14.49 -9.31 17.87
CA ILE A 45 -14.90 -10.71 18.10
C ILE A 45 -14.60 -11.15 19.54
N LEU A 46 -13.43 -10.79 20.07
CA LEU A 46 -12.95 -11.22 21.37
C LEU A 46 -13.27 -10.22 22.49
N PRO A 47 -13.28 -10.65 23.77
CA PRO A 47 -13.29 -9.75 24.91
C PRO A 47 -12.18 -8.70 24.80
N GLU A 48 -12.43 -7.48 25.26
CA GLU A 48 -11.56 -6.34 24.99
C GLU A 48 -10.10 -6.54 25.41
N LYS A 49 -9.88 -7.05 26.62
CA LYS A 49 -8.53 -7.26 27.17
C LYS A 49 -7.75 -8.32 26.39
N VAL A 50 -8.38 -9.45 26.03
CA VAL A 50 -7.76 -10.50 25.22
C VAL A 50 -7.46 -10.00 23.80
N ARG A 51 -8.42 -9.30 23.20
CA ARG A 51 -8.26 -8.68 21.89
C ARG A 51 -7.10 -7.72 21.87
N MET A 52 -6.97 -6.86 22.89
CA MET A 52 -5.87 -5.91 22.99
C MET A 52 -4.52 -6.59 23.09
N ALA A 53 -4.38 -7.67 23.84
CA ALA A 53 -3.15 -8.44 23.93
C ALA A 53 -2.71 -8.97 22.56
N ILE A 54 -3.65 -9.59 21.81
CA ILE A 54 -3.36 -10.13 20.48
C ILE A 54 -3.07 -9.00 19.49
N MET A 55 -3.86 -7.93 19.49
CA MET A 55 -3.66 -6.79 18.58
C MET A 55 -2.30 -6.11 18.84
N SER A 56 -1.90 -5.95 20.09
CA SER A 56 -0.60 -5.39 20.47
C SER A 56 0.55 -6.24 19.96
N LEU A 57 0.41 -7.57 20.01
CA LEU A 57 1.38 -8.49 19.39
C LEU A 57 1.44 -8.32 17.88
N CYS A 58 0.29 -8.20 17.22
CA CYS A 58 0.24 -7.95 15.77
C CYS A 58 0.89 -6.61 15.40
N PHE A 59 0.64 -5.56 16.17
CA PHE A 59 1.28 -4.25 15.96
C PHE A 59 2.78 -4.30 16.15
N PHE A 60 3.24 -5.06 17.15
CA PHE A 60 4.66 -5.30 17.35
C PHE A 60 5.29 -5.98 16.12
N PHE A 61 4.72 -7.09 15.65
CA PHE A 61 5.24 -7.77 14.46
C PHE A 61 5.17 -6.89 13.21
N ASN A 62 4.11 -6.10 13.05
CA ASN A 62 4.03 -5.12 11.96
C ASN A 62 5.16 -4.09 12.07
N ALA A 63 5.43 -3.54 13.25
CA ALA A 63 6.47 -2.53 13.46
C ALA A 63 7.87 -3.06 13.14
N ILE A 64 8.23 -4.27 13.63
CA ILE A 64 9.57 -4.84 13.36
C ILE A 64 9.76 -5.35 11.94
N SER A 65 8.67 -5.60 11.20
CA SER A 65 8.71 -6.05 9.81
C SER A 65 8.88 -4.90 8.82
N GLN A 66 8.96 -3.65 9.28
CA GLN A 66 9.26 -2.51 8.42
C GLN A 66 10.71 -2.60 7.88
N LYS A 67 10.90 -2.14 6.65
CA LYS A 67 12.24 -2.13 6.03
C LYS A 67 13.14 -1.06 6.61
N VAL A 68 12.55 0.07 6.98
CA VAL A 68 13.24 1.18 7.63
C VAL A 68 12.73 1.27 9.07
N LEU A 69 13.64 1.22 10.01
CA LEU A 69 13.36 1.32 11.45
C LEU A 69 14.07 2.54 12.02
N ASP A 70 13.33 3.36 12.77
CA ASP A 70 13.94 4.42 13.56
C ASP A 70 14.52 3.82 14.85
N GLU A 71 15.85 3.84 14.96
CA GLU A 71 16.59 3.33 16.11
C GLU A 71 16.09 3.95 17.43
N ARG A 72 15.69 5.23 17.42
CA ARG A 72 15.19 5.94 18.60
C ARG A 72 13.86 5.38 19.10
N SER A 73 13.10 4.73 18.25
CA SER A 73 11.81 4.13 18.59
C SER A 73 11.94 2.75 19.24
N LEU A 74 13.09 2.07 19.07
CA LEU A 74 13.29 0.68 19.49
C LEU A 74 13.14 0.47 20.99
N ASP A 75 13.62 1.40 21.83
CA ASP A 75 13.48 1.28 23.28
C ASP A 75 12.02 1.35 23.74
N ASN A 76 11.23 2.20 23.08
CA ASN A 76 9.80 2.29 23.35
C ASN A 76 9.06 1.03 22.87
N LEU A 77 9.46 0.52 21.72
CA LEU A 77 8.92 -0.73 21.16
C LEU A 77 9.20 -1.92 22.08
N GLU A 78 10.41 -2.01 22.65
CA GLU A 78 10.80 -3.04 23.63
C GLU A 78 9.94 -2.98 24.89
N LYS A 79 9.72 -1.78 25.45
CA LYS A 79 8.82 -1.59 26.60
C LYS A 79 7.39 -2.04 26.30
N LYS A 80 6.85 -1.65 25.15
CA LYS A 80 5.53 -2.07 24.69
C LYS A 80 5.43 -3.59 24.49
N LEU A 81 6.50 -4.22 24.02
CA LEU A 81 6.57 -5.67 23.91
C LEU A 81 6.47 -6.36 25.27
N PHE A 82 7.24 -5.94 26.25
CA PHE A 82 7.18 -6.54 27.60
C PHE A 82 5.80 -6.36 28.24
N GLN A 83 5.14 -5.20 28.06
CA GLN A 83 3.76 -5.00 28.49
C GLN A 83 2.80 -5.96 27.78
N THR A 84 2.99 -6.17 26.49
CA THR A 84 2.19 -7.12 25.69
C THR A 84 2.39 -8.55 26.16
N MET A 85 3.62 -8.96 26.44
CA MET A 85 3.93 -10.29 26.98
C MET A 85 3.27 -10.52 28.34
N SER A 86 3.29 -9.52 29.21
CA SER A 86 2.59 -9.59 30.52
C SER A 86 1.08 -9.72 30.37
N LEU A 87 0.49 -9.04 29.38
CA LEU A 87 -0.93 -9.19 29.07
C LEU A 87 -1.26 -10.60 28.54
N LEU A 88 -0.41 -11.15 27.67
CA LEU A 88 -0.57 -12.51 27.18
C LEU A 88 -0.49 -13.50 28.35
N GLU A 89 0.47 -13.35 29.27
CA GLU A 89 0.61 -14.19 30.45
C GLU A 89 -0.65 -14.13 31.36
N ALA A 90 -1.29 -12.97 31.46
CA ALA A 90 -2.50 -12.81 32.26
C ALA A 90 -3.74 -13.49 31.65
N TYR A 91 -3.81 -13.64 30.32
CA TYR A 91 -5.02 -14.11 29.64
C TYR A 91 -4.90 -15.47 28.95
N PHE A 92 -3.68 -15.98 28.72
CA PHE A 92 -3.45 -17.24 28.02
C PHE A 92 -2.92 -18.33 28.96
N PRO A 93 -3.23 -19.63 28.68
CA PRO A 93 -2.76 -20.73 29.50
C PRO A 93 -1.23 -20.87 29.42
N PRO A 94 -0.57 -21.42 30.47
CA PRO A 94 0.87 -21.66 30.47
C PRO A 94 1.38 -22.45 29.27
N ALA A 95 0.55 -23.36 28.74
CA ALA A 95 0.88 -24.11 27.53
C ALA A 95 1.04 -23.26 26.25
N PHE A 96 0.59 -22.00 26.27
CA PHE A 96 0.83 -21.05 25.18
C PHE A 96 2.30 -20.56 25.14
N PHE A 97 2.98 -20.55 26.27
CA PHE A 97 4.32 -20.02 26.44
C PHE A 97 5.38 -21.07 26.16
N ASP A 98 5.55 -21.40 24.89
CA ASP A 98 6.63 -22.24 24.40
C ASP A 98 7.91 -21.40 24.11
N ILE A 99 8.94 -22.06 23.61
CA ILE A 99 10.20 -21.43 23.24
C ILE A 99 10.02 -20.33 22.20
N SER A 100 9.08 -20.49 21.27
CA SER A 100 8.82 -19.52 20.20
C SER A 100 8.29 -18.21 20.77
N VAL A 101 7.39 -18.28 21.74
CA VAL A 101 6.86 -17.10 22.43
C VAL A 101 7.96 -16.42 23.28
N HIS A 102 8.81 -17.21 23.95
CA HIS A 102 9.96 -16.67 24.70
C HIS A 102 10.92 -15.90 23.79
N LEU A 103 11.23 -16.42 22.60
CA LEU A 103 12.16 -15.78 21.67
C LEU A 103 11.70 -14.41 21.19
N ILE A 104 10.40 -14.11 21.21
CA ILE A 104 9.88 -12.78 20.86
C ILE A 104 10.50 -11.69 21.74
N ALA A 105 10.76 -11.98 23.01
CA ALA A 105 11.36 -11.02 23.94
C ALA A 105 12.76 -10.56 23.54
N HIS A 106 13.47 -11.32 22.69
CA HIS A 106 14.83 -11.01 22.25
C HIS A 106 14.88 -10.24 20.92
N LEU A 107 13.79 -10.19 20.15
CA LEU A 107 13.78 -9.67 18.78
C LEU A 107 14.23 -8.20 18.69
N VAL A 108 13.80 -7.34 19.63
CA VAL A 108 14.22 -5.92 19.58
C VAL A 108 15.70 -5.78 19.86
N LYS A 109 16.25 -6.58 20.77
CA LYS A 109 17.69 -6.59 21.06
C LYS A 109 18.50 -7.09 19.84
N GLU A 110 18.01 -8.12 19.17
CA GLU A 110 18.61 -8.62 17.93
C GLU A 110 18.59 -7.56 16.83
N ILE A 111 17.48 -6.83 16.67
CA ILE A 111 17.38 -5.73 15.69
C ILE A 111 18.42 -4.64 15.99
N LYS A 112 18.66 -4.30 17.26
CA LYS A 112 19.69 -3.31 17.65
C LYS A 112 21.11 -3.75 17.25
N TYR A 113 21.39 -5.06 17.21
CA TYR A 113 22.70 -5.58 16.85
C TYR A 113 22.86 -5.88 15.37
N LEU A 114 21.81 -6.36 14.73
CA LEU A 114 21.87 -6.95 13.40
C LEU A 114 21.15 -6.10 12.33
N GLY A 115 20.41 -5.07 12.77
CA GLY A 115 19.60 -4.24 11.88
C GLY A 115 18.19 -4.79 11.65
N PRO A 116 17.45 -4.26 10.66
CA PRO A 116 16.06 -4.63 10.40
C PRO A 116 15.87 -6.12 10.11
N VAL A 117 14.78 -6.71 10.64
CA VAL A 117 14.44 -8.13 10.44
C VAL A 117 14.42 -8.52 8.96
N PHE A 118 14.03 -7.59 8.09
CA PHE A 118 14.05 -7.76 6.65
C PHE A 118 15.40 -8.27 6.10
N LEU A 119 16.53 -7.85 6.70
CA LEU A 119 17.88 -8.28 6.29
C LEU A 119 18.26 -9.68 6.79
N HIS A 120 17.53 -10.23 7.76
CA HIS A 120 17.80 -11.52 8.40
C HIS A 120 16.84 -12.62 7.97
N HIS A 121 15.88 -12.30 7.10
CA HIS A 121 14.92 -13.28 6.60
C HIS A 121 15.62 -14.42 5.87
N MET A 122 15.21 -15.66 6.17
CA MET A 122 15.70 -16.84 5.47
C MET A 122 15.09 -17.03 4.07
N TYR A 123 14.08 -16.27 3.69
CA TYR A 123 13.41 -16.38 2.38
C TYR A 123 14.32 -16.24 1.16
N PRO A 124 15.35 -15.36 1.12
CA PRO A 124 16.30 -15.34 0.02
C PRO A 124 17.06 -16.65 -0.12
N TYR A 125 17.50 -17.22 1.00
CA TYR A 125 18.22 -18.49 1.04
C TYR A 125 17.32 -19.67 0.65
N GLU A 126 16.07 -19.71 1.11
CA GLU A 126 15.10 -20.72 0.71
C GLU A 126 14.84 -20.69 -0.80
N ARG A 127 14.70 -19.49 -1.37
CA ARG A 127 14.57 -19.32 -2.83
C ARG A 127 15.80 -19.78 -3.58
N PHE A 128 16.98 -19.43 -3.08
CA PHE A 128 18.24 -19.88 -3.67
C PHE A 128 18.39 -21.41 -3.58
N MET A 129 18.07 -22.01 -2.44
CA MET A 129 18.04 -23.47 -2.30
C MET A 129 17.05 -24.12 -3.28
N SER A 130 15.89 -23.50 -3.52
CA SER A 130 14.95 -23.96 -4.54
C SER A 130 15.55 -23.89 -5.95
N THR A 131 16.35 -22.87 -6.25
CA THR A 131 17.08 -22.74 -7.51
C THR A 131 18.13 -23.86 -7.65
N LEU A 132 18.94 -24.08 -6.63
CA LEU A 132 19.93 -25.17 -6.61
C LEU A 132 19.27 -26.54 -6.78
N ASN A 133 18.12 -26.77 -6.13
CA ASN A 133 17.36 -28.01 -6.30
C ASN A 133 16.90 -28.24 -7.74
N ARG A 134 16.62 -27.20 -8.51
CA ARG A 134 16.23 -27.31 -9.94
C ARG A 134 17.40 -27.81 -10.82
N TYR A 135 18.65 -27.56 -10.42
CA TYR A 135 19.83 -28.08 -11.14
C TYR A 135 20.04 -29.56 -10.88
N THR A 136 19.42 -30.15 -9.86
CA THR A 136 19.61 -31.55 -9.50
C THR A 136 18.99 -32.46 -10.56
N LYS A 137 19.83 -33.07 -11.40
CA LYS A 137 19.45 -34.08 -12.40
C LYS A 137 19.64 -35.51 -11.90
N SER A 138 20.64 -35.73 -11.04
CA SER A 138 20.92 -37.02 -10.44
C SER A 138 20.61 -37.02 -8.97
N ARG A 139 19.84 -38.04 -8.50
CA ARG A 139 19.56 -38.22 -7.06
C ARG A 139 20.72 -38.90 -6.31
N VAL A 140 21.62 -39.53 -7.03
CA VAL A 140 22.78 -40.26 -6.44
C VAL A 140 23.93 -39.28 -6.14
N HIS A 141 24.13 -38.29 -7.02
CA HIS A 141 25.14 -37.25 -6.88
C HIS A 141 24.52 -35.89 -7.15
N PRO A 142 23.65 -35.39 -6.24
CA PRO A 142 22.97 -34.14 -6.42
C PRO A 142 23.92 -32.94 -6.46
N GLU A 143 24.98 -32.97 -5.64
CA GLU A 143 26.01 -31.94 -5.55
C GLU A 143 26.73 -31.70 -6.89
N GLY A 144 27.07 -32.75 -7.62
CA GLY A 144 27.72 -32.61 -8.94
C GLY A 144 26.79 -31.94 -9.96
N SER A 145 25.51 -32.31 -9.95
CA SER A 145 24.51 -31.69 -10.82
C SER A 145 24.27 -30.21 -10.48
N MET A 146 24.25 -29.87 -9.18
CA MET A 146 24.08 -28.50 -8.71
C MET A 146 25.25 -27.61 -9.11
N VAL A 147 26.52 -28.08 -8.88
CA VAL A 147 27.70 -27.33 -9.25
C VAL A 147 27.75 -27.11 -10.76
N GLN A 148 27.49 -28.16 -11.55
CA GLN A 148 27.47 -28.04 -13.01
C GLN A 148 26.40 -27.04 -13.50
N GLY A 149 25.20 -27.11 -12.96
CA GLY A 149 24.08 -26.20 -13.31
C GLY A 149 24.41 -24.76 -12.94
N TYR A 150 24.87 -24.54 -11.72
CA TYR A 150 25.24 -23.22 -11.22
C TYR A 150 26.39 -22.60 -12.05
N SER A 151 27.48 -23.34 -12.28
CA SER A 151 28.61 -22.85 -13.08
C SER A 151 28.22 -22.55 -14.53
N ALA A 152 27.31 -23.34 -15.11
CA ALA A 152 26.83 -23.07 -16.47
C ALA A 152 25.99 -21.78 -16.53
N GLU A 153 25.14 -21.53 -15.54
CA GLU A 153 24.33 -20.29 -15.47
C GLU A 153 25.24 -19.07 -15.26
N GLU A 154 26.21 -19.15 -14.33
CA GLU A 154 27.19 -18.09 -14.07
C GLU A 154 28.04 -17.76 -15.32
N VAL A 155 28.48 -18.77 -16.09
CA VAL A 155 29.17 -18.53 -17.36
C VAL A 155 28.30 -17.86 -18.39
N VAL A 156 27.01 -18.25 -18.49
CA VAL A 156 26.05 -17.61 -19.41
C VAL A 156 25.83 -16.16 -19.01
N ASP A 157 25.59 -15.89 -17.74
CA ASP A 157 25.37 -14.53 -17.24
C ASP A 157 26.58 -13.64 -17.46
N TRP A 158 27.79 -14.19 -17.25
CA TRP A 158 29.03 -13.48 -17.52
C TRP A 158 29.19 -13.18 -19.01
N CYS A 159 28.94 -14.15 -19.89
CA CYS A 159 28.96 -13.95 -21.34
C CYS A 159 27.94 -12.91 -21.79
N LEU A 160 26.73 -12.92 -21.22
CA LEU A 160 25.68 -11.95 -21.54
C LEU A 160 26.10 -10.52 -21.19
N GLY A 161 26.90 -10.33 -20.10
CA GLY A 161 27.45 -9.03 -19.73
C GLY A 161 28.41 -8.42 -20.75
N TYR A 162 28.95 -9.23 -21.68
CA TYR A 162 29.81 -8.78 -22.79
C TYR A 162 29.03 -8.53 -24.09
N ILE A 163 27.79 -9.00 -24.20
CA ILE A 163 26.94 -8.76 -25.38
C ILE A 163 26.44 -7.33 -25.30
N ASP A 164 26.61 -6.57 -26.39
CA ASP A 164 26.16 -5.20 -26.49
C ASP A 164 24.65 -5.13 -26.24
N PRO A 165 24.19 -4.41 -25.19
CA PRO A 165 22.77 -4.30 -24.85
C PRO A 165 21.96 -3.57 -25.94
N THR A 166 22.62 -2.85 -26.86
CA THR A 166 21.96 -2.19 -27.98
C THR A 166 21.53 -3.15 -29.09
N ASN A 167 22.04 -4.39 -29.08
CA ASN A 167 21.72 -5.38 -30.10
C ASN A 167 21.44 -6.77 -29.49
N PRO A 168 20.39 -6.91 -28.67
CA PRO A 168 20.11 -8.16 -27.94
C PRO A 168 19.51 -9.21 -28.89
N ILE A 169 20.35 -10.01 -29.52
CA ILE A 169 19.91 -11.15 -30.33
C ILE A 169 19.37 -12.24 -29.39
N GLY A 170 18.04 -12.34 -29.31
CA GLY A 170 17.37 -13.43 -28.59
C GLY A 170 17.50 -13.41 -27.08
N LEU A 171 17.96 -12.31 -26.48
CA LEU A 171 18.01 -12.16 -25.05
C LEU A 171 16.61 -12.04 -24.44
N TYR A 172 16.41 -12.76 -23.35
CA TYR A 172 15.15 -12.72 -22.60
C TYR A 172 15.00 -11.35 -21.93
N LYS A 173 13.96 -10.63 -22.31
CA LYS A 173 13.58 -9.41 -21.60
C LYS A 173 12.94 -9.80 -20.28
N SER A 174 13.38 -9.16 -19.19
CA SER A 174 12.73 -9.35 -17.89
C SER A 174 11.21 -9.15 -18.04
N PRO A 175 10.37 -10.08 -17.54
CA PRO A 175 8.92 -9.89 -17.55
C PRO A 175 8.48 -8.69 -16.70
N HIS A 176 9.42 -8.07 -16.00
CA HIS A 176 9.24 -6.91 -15.13
C HIS A 176 9.73 -5.60 -15.75
N GLU A 177 10.37 -5.67 -16.96
CA GLU A 177 10.84 -4.49 -17.68
C GLU A 177 9.70 -3.48 -17.88
N GLY A 178 9.96 -2.22 -17.54
CA GLY A 178 9.01 -1.11 -17.65
C GLY A 178 7.93 -1.03 -16.55
N ARG A 179 7.84 -2.01 -15.64
CA ARG A 179 6.80 -2.01 -14.59
C ARG A 179 6.97 -0.92 -13.54
N LEU A 180 8.17 -0.43 -13.32
CA LEU A 180 8.42 0.71 -12.41
C LEU A 180 8.03 2.02 -13.09
N ALA A 181 8.44 2.21 -14.32
CA ALA A 181 8.12 3.41 -15.11
C ALA A 181 6.65 3.52 -15.48
N GLY A 182 5.95 2.39 -15.53
CA GLY A 182 4.54 2.28 -15.85
C GLY A 182 4.26 1.55 -17.17
N ILE A 183 3.43 0.49 -17.10
CA ILE A 183 3.02 -0.29 -18.25
C ILE A 183 1.58 -0.78 -18.12
N GLY A 184 0.80 -0.63 -19.20
CA GLY A 184 -0.53 -1.22 -19.30
C GLY A 184 -0.47 -2.73 -19.45
N THR A 185 -1.17 -3.46 -18.57
CA THR A 185 -1.09 -4.93 -18.51
C THR A 185 -2.33 -5.64 -19.03
N LEU A 186 -3.50 -5.03 -18.88
CA LEU A 186 -4.78 -5.66 -19.25
C LEU A 186 -5.70 -4.70 -19.98
N GLY A 187 -6.48 -5.26 -20.92
CA GLY A 187 -7.67 -4.62 -21.48
C GLY A 187 -7.40 -3.32 -22.24
N LYS A 188 -6.29 -3.25 -22.98
CA LYS A 188 -5.94 -2.09 -23.83
C LYS A 188 -7.08 -1.78 -24.80
N LYS A 189 -7.59 -0.56 -24.78
CA LYS A 189 -8.63 -0.04 -25.68
C LYS A 189 -8.31 1.39 -26.05
N THR A 190 -8.73 1.78 -27.24
CA THR A 190 -8.69 3.16 -27.70
C THR A 190 -10.11 3.73 -27.60
N LEU A 191 -10.26 4.91 -27.04
CA LEU A 191 -11.55 5.56 -26.88
C LEU A 191 -11.44 7.09 -27.01
N ASN A 192 -12.55 7.72 -27.34
CA ASN A 192 -12.70 9.16 -27.28
C ASN A 192 -13.41 9.49 -25.93
N PRO A 193 -12.73 10.20 -25.03
CA PRO A 193 -13.28 10.54 -23.73
C PRO A 193 -14.38 11.60 -23.80
N ASP A 194 -15.12 11.74 -22.71
CA ASP A 194 -15.96 12.92 -22.50
C ASP A 194 -15.10 14.19 -22.54
N PRO A 195 -15.53 15.26 -23.25
CA PRO A 195 -14.75 16.48 -23.39
C PRO A 195 -14.40 17.15 -22.07
N ASP A 196 -15.29 17.14 -21.08
CA ASP A 196 -15.04 17.75 -19.77
C ASP A 196 -14.00 16.93 -18.99
N ASP A 197 -14.11 15.62 -19.00
CA ASP A 197 -13.14 14.73 -18.35
C ASP A 197 -11.78 14.79 -19.05
N TYR A 198 -11.75 14.91 -20.38
CA TYR A 198 -10.50 15.16 -21.13
C TYR A 198 -9.82 16.46 -20.68
N GLN A 199 -10.58 17.56 -20.54
CA GLN A 199 -10.05 18.84 -20.08
C GLN A 199 -9.54 18.77 -18.64
N ARG A 200 -10.22 18.04 -17.75
CA ARG A 200 -9.78 17.82 -16.36
C ARG A 200 -8.49 17.01 -16.30
N ALA A 201 -8.38 15.94 -17.09
CA ALA A 201 -7.18 15.12 -17.17
C ALA A 201 -5.98 15.93 -17.71
N HIS A 202 -6.19 16.74 -18.75
CA HIS A 202 -5.16 17.62 -19.28
C HIS A 202 -4.75 18.70 -18.27
N PHE A 203 -5.71 19.32 -17.58
CA PHE A 203 -5.44 20.31 -16.52
C PHE A 203 -4.56 19.71 -15.41
N LEU A 204 -4.85 18.47 -14.97
CA LEU A 204 -4.05 17.77 -13.98
C LEU A 204 -2.57 17.67 -14.42
N VAL A 205 -2.32 17.29 -15.68
CA VAL A 205 -0.95 17.18 -16.18
C VAL A 205 -0.25 18.55 -16.17
N LEU A 206 -0.94 19.60 -16.62
CA LEU A 206 -0.39 20.95 -16.63
C LEU A 206 0.00 21.44 -15.21
N VAL A 207 -0.88 21.23 -14.24
CA VAL A 207 -0.64 21.68 -12.85
C VAL A 207 0.54 20.95 -12.19
N HIS A 208 0.81 19.70 -12.61
CA HIS A 208 1.92 18.92 -12.07
C HIS A 208 3.20 19.01 -12.92
N THR A 209 3.23 19.88 -13.92
CA THR A 209 4.42 20.13 -14.73
C THR A 209 5.13 21.37 -14.22
N LEU A 210 6.40 21.22 -13.82
CA LEU A 210 7.16 22.26 -13.15
C LEU A 210 7.30 23.53 -14.01
N GLU A 211 7.54 23.34 -15.30
CA GLU A 211 7.72 24.42 -16.28
C GLU A 211 6.45 25.26 -16.49
N VAL A 212 5.29 24.73 -16.12
CA VAL A 212 3.98 25.40 -16.20
C VAL A 212 3.70 26.26 -14.96
N SER A 213 4.37 26.02 -13.84
CA SER A 213 4.12 26.72 -12.56
C SER A 213 4.09 28.25 -12.66
N PRO A 214 4.99 28.94 -13.40
CA PRO A 214 4.94 30.41 -13.54
C PRO A 214 3.64 30.89 -14.21
N TYR A 215 3.13 30.13 -15.18
CA TYR A 215 1.91 30.48 -15.90
C TYR A 215 0.65 30.25 -15.06
N ILE A 216 0.69 29.30 -14.11
CA ILE A 216 -0.40 29.09 -13.15
C ILE A 216 -0.59 30.34 -12.30
N GLU A 217 0.50 30.87 -11.76
CA GLU A 217 0.44 32.08 -10.94
C GLU A 217 0.06 33.31 -11.76
N GLU A 218 0.59 33.46 -12.99
CA GLU A 218 0.22 34.54 -13.92
C GLU A 218 -1.30 34.55 -14.17
N HIS A 219 -1.90 33.41 -14.49
CA HIS A 219 -3.34 33.30 -14.74
C HIS A 219 -4.18 33.57 -13.50
N LYS A 220 -3.79 33.08 -12.32
CA LYS A 220 -4.48 33.36 -11.07
C LYS A 220 -4.44 34.85 -10.73
N GLU A 221 -3.29 35.47 -10.92
CA GLU A 221 -3.15 36.92 -10.67
C GLU A 221 -4.00 37.75 -11.64
N GLN A 222 -4.03 37.38 -12.92
CA GLN A 222 -4.93 38.00 -13.90
C GLN A 222 -6.40 37.86 -13.46
N LEU A 223 -6.81 36.68 -13.02
CA LEU A 223 -8.19 36.45 -12.52
C LEU A 223 -8.51 37.30 -11.28
N ARG A 224 -7.55 37.53 -10.38
CA ARG A 224 -7.73 38.39 -9.20
C ARG A 224 -7.91 39.86 -9.61
N GLN A 225 -7.13 40.33 -10.57
CA GLN A 225 -7.22 41.68 -11.08
C GLN A 225 -8.53 41.96 -11.84
N GLU A 226 -8.96 41.02 -12.67
CA GLU A 226 -10.20 41.12 -13.43
C GLU A 226 -11.49 40.97 -12.56
N ASN A 227 -11.36 40.32 -11.40
CA ASN A 227 -12.49 39.95 -10.54
C ASN A 227 -12.29 40.39 -9.08
N LEU A 228 -12.06 41.68 -8.89
CA LEU A 228 -11.87 42.28 -7.56
C LEU A 228 -13.02 41.95 -6.59
N GLY A 229 -12.66 41.44 -5.40
CA GLY A 229 -13.63 41.09 -4.35
C GLY A 229 -14.18 39.66 -4.41
N ARG A 230 -13.77 38.84 -5.37
CA ARG A 230 -14.07 37.40 -5.37
C ARG A 230 -13.19 36.63 -4.40
N SER A 231 -13.73 35.54 -3.81
CA SER A 231 -12.96 34.70 -2.90
C SER A 231 -11.90 33.85 -3.64
N GLU A 232 -10.81 33.47 -2.95
CA GLU A 232 -9.77 32.56 -3.49
C GLU A 232 -10.37 31.22 -3.97
N ALA A 233 -11.40 30.71 -3.30
CA ALA A 233 -12.11 29.51 -3.74
C ALA A 233 -12.85 29.71 -5.09
N TRP A 234 -13.32 30.93 -5.37
CA TRP A 234 -13.90 31.26 -6.67
C TRP A 234 -12.79 31.37 -7.73
N ILE A 235 -11.67 32.05 -7.42
CA ILE A 235 -10.50 32.16 -8.31
C ILE A 235 -10.00 30.77 -8.68
N GLY A 236 -9.83 29.85 -7.71
CA GLY A 236 -9.42 28.47 -7.95
C GLY A 236 -10.33 27.73 -8.94
N ARG A 237 -11.64 27.84 -8.76
CA ARG A 237 -12.63 27.22 -9.69
C ARG A 237 -12.61 27.85 -11.09
N ALA A 238 -12.46 29.17 -11.19
CA ALA A 238 -12.34 29.85 -12.46
C ALA A 238 -11.04 29.49 -13.18
N HIS A 239 -9.93 29.41 -12.44
CA HIS A 239 -8.64 28.93 -12.93
C HIS A 239 -8.75 27.51 -13.50
N MET A 240 -9.29 26.56 -12.75
CA MET A 240 -9.46 25.17 -13.19
C MET A 240 -10.22 25.06 -14.51
N LYS A 241 -11.26 25.87 -14.69
CA LYS A 241 -12.09 25.84 -15.91
C LYS A 241 -11.46 26.54 -17.11
N GLY A 242 -10.69 27.60 -16.88
CA GLY A 242 -10.21 28.47 -17.93
C GLY A 242 -8.75 28.26 -18.33
N PHE A 243 -7.97 27.63 -17.47
CA PHE A 243 -6.51 27.61 -17.59
C PHE A 243 -6.01 26.93 -18.88
N ASN A 244 -6.54 25.79 -19.26
CA ASN A 244 -6.09 25.09 -20.47
C ASN A 244 -6.18 25.95 -21.72
N ILE A 245 -7.32 26.66 -21.89
CA ILE A 245 -7.55 27.53 -23.04
C ILE A 245 -6.65 28.77 -22.97
N TRP A 246 -6.54 29.36 -21.78
CA TRP A 246 -5.69 30.52 -21.54
C TRP A 246 -4.21 30.19 -21.78
N PHE A 247 -3.73 29.07 -21.22
CA PHE A 247 -2.34 28.60 -21.37
C PHE A 247 -1.98 28.38 -22.84
N LYS A 248 -2.86 27.70 -23.59
CA LYS A 248 -2.68 27.50 -25.04
C LYS A 248 -2.54 28.84 -25.76
N LYS A 249 -3.43 29.79 -25.52
CA LYS A 249 -3.35 31.14 -26.13
C LYS A 249 -2.08 31.87 -25.73
N ARG A 250 -1.70 31.80 -24.47
CA ARG A 250 -0.52 32.46 -23.92
C ARG A 250 0.76 31.96 -24.54
N ILE A 251 0.96 30.65 -24.62
CA ILE A 251 2.14 30.03 -25.20
C ILE A 251 2.22 30.30 -26.72
N LEU A 252 1.12 30.16 -27.44
CA LEU A 252 1.09 30.40 -28.87
C LEU A 252 1.31 31.88 -29.24
N SER A 253 1.01 32.82 -28.33
CA SER A 253 1.28 34.24 -28.53
C SER A 253 2.75 34.62 -28.35
N LEU A 254 3.54 33.78 -27.70
CA LEU A 254 4.98 34.01 -27.49
C LEU A 254 5.76 33.57 -28.72
N SER A 255 6.05 34.54 -29.60
CA SER A 255 6.84 34.33 -30.84
C SER A 255 8.25 33.79 -30.59
N SER A 256 8.78 33.98 -29.38
CA SER A 256 10.12 33.56 -28.95
C SER A 256 10.13 32.29 -28.07
N CYS A 257 9.00 31.62 -27.89
CA CYS A 257 8.98 30.38 -27.10
C CYS A 257 9.75 29.28 -27.87
N THR A 258 11.00 29.07 -27.48
CA THR A 258 11.89 28.05 -28.04
C THR A 258 11.66 26.68 -27.40
N ASP A 259 10.95 26.63 -26.27
CA ASP A 259 10.66 25.37 -25.58
C ASP A 259 9.54 24.60 -26.27
N GLU A 260 9.97 23.58 -26.98
CA GLU A 260 9.10 22.67 -27.71
C GLU A 260 8.20 21.84 -26.78
N GLY A 261 8.69 21.51 -25.59
CA GLY A 261 7.92 20.77 -24.58
C GLY A 261 6.71 21.58 -24.10
N LEU A 262 6.88 22.86 -23.84
CA LEU A 262 5.78 23.76 -23.46
C LEU A 262 4.77 23.94 -24.61
N ARG A 263 5.21 23.99 -25.86
CA ARG A 263 4.29 24.06 -27.02
C ARG A 263 3.44 22.80 -27.13
N ASN A 264 4.07 21.63 -27.02
CA ASN A 264 3.36 20.34 -27.05
C ASN A 264 2.35 20.21 -25.92
N LEU A 265 2.72 20.65 -24.71
CA LEU A 265 1.81 20.73 -23.57
C LEU A 265 0.65 21.70 -23.84
N ALA A 266 0.92 22.87 -24.41
CA ALA A 266 -0.10 23.86 -24.72
C ALA A 266 -1.07 23.42 -25.82
N GLU A 267 -0.60 22.61 -26.77
CA GLU A 267 -1.47 21.99 -27.78
C GLU A 267 -2.42 20.97 -27.16
N GLY A 268 -1.98 20.30 -26.09
CA GLY A 268 -2.71 19.26 -25.38
C GLY A 268 -2.48 17.87 -25.94
N PRO A 269 -2.96 16.83 -25.23
CA PRO A 269 -2.83 15.45 -25.67
C PRO A 269 -3.74 15.17 -26.88
N LEU A 270 -3.48 14.07 -27.57
CA LEU A 270 -4.40 13.58 -28.60
C LEU A 270 -5.77 13.32 -27.99
N PHE A 271 -6.85 13.70 -28.70
CA PHE A 271 -8.21 13.49 -28.19
C PHE A 271 -8.57 12.00 -28.07
N THR A 272 -7.92 11.17 -28.89
CA THR A 272 -8.02 9.72 -28.79
C THR A 272 -7.04 9.20 -27.73
N ILE A 273 -7.56 8.68 -26.64
CA ILE A 273 -6.77 8.15 -25.52
C ILE A 273 -6.69 6.63 -25.54
N THR A 274 -5.64 6.09 -24.93
CA THR A 274 -5.54 4.66 -24.64
C THR A 274 -6.03 4.39 -23.23
N SER A 275 -6.97 3.47 -23.05
CA SER A 275 -7.48 3.05 -21.76
C SER A 275 -7.07 1.62 -21.45
N TYR A 276 -6.87 1.32 -20.16
CA TYR A 276 -6.50 0.01 -19.66
C TYR A 276 -7.43 -0.44 -18.52
N GLN A 277 -7.55 -1.75 -18.32
CA GLN A 277 -8.21 -2.34 -17.13
C GLN A 277 -7.22 -2.72 -16.05
N GLY A 278 -5.94 -2.86 -16.39
CA GLY A 278 -4.84 -3.12 -15.48
C GLY A 278 -3.58 -2.36 -15.88
N TYR A 279 -2.84 -1.88 -14.88
CA TYR A 279 -1.64 -1.07 -15.06
C TYR A 279 -0.64 -1.34 -13.94
N ASP A 280 0.62 -1.57 -14.30
CA ASP A 280 1.71 -1.75 -13.34
C ASP A 280 2.54 -0.46 -13.30
N ILE A 281 2.78 0.09 -12.11
CA ILE A 281 3.63 1.27 -11.87
C ILE A 281 4.15 1.27 -10.43
N ASN A 282 5.36 1.76 -10.21
CA ASN A 282 5.99 1.88 -8.88
C ASN A 282 6.00 0.56 -8.08
N GLY A 283 6.08 -0.58 -8.76
CA GLY A 283 6.03 -1.90 -8.13
C GLY A 283 4.63 -2.37 -7.71
N TYR A 284 3.59 -1.60 -7.97
CA TYR A 284 2.20 -1.98 -7.73
C TYR A 284 1.51 -2.44 -9.02
N THR A 285 0.53 -3.31 -8.88
CA THR A 285 -0.41 -3.68 -9.95
C THR A 285 -1.77 -3.08 -9.62
N PHE A 286 -2.22 -2.13 -10.42
CA PHE A 286 -3.53 -1.50 -10.28
C PHE A 286 -4.55 -2.08 -11.26
N TYR A 287 -5.79 -2.20 -10.82
CA TYR A 287 -6.94 -2.57 -11.65
C TYR A 287 -8.03 -1.50 -11.57
N THR A 288 -8.89 -1.47 -12.58
CA THR A 288 -10.15 -0.75 -12.44
C THR A 288 -11.10 -1.49 -11.50
N LEU A 289 -12.03 -0.77 -10.87
CA LEU A 289 -13.07 -1.37 -10.02
C LEU A 289 -13.88 -2.45 -10.77
N ALA A 290 -14.15 -2.23 -12.06
CA ALA A 290 -14.83 -3.21 -12.91
C ALA A 290 -14.01 -4.49 -13.10
N GLN A 291 -12.68 -4.40 -13.14
CA GLN A 291 -11.79 -5.56 -13.21
C GLN A 291 -11.71 -6.27 -11.86
N ASP A 292 -11.67 -5.55 -10.75
CA ASP A 292 -11.71 -6.14 -9.40
C ASP A 292 -12.97 -6.97 -9.15
N GLN A 293 -14.11 -6.57 -9.72
CA GLN A 293 -15.35 -7.35 -9.61
C GLN A 293 -15.23 -8.74 -10.25
N LYS A 294 -14.47 -8.85 -11.33
CA LYS A 294 -14.23 -10.09 -12.08
C LYS A 294 -13.04 -10.90 -11.54
N SER A 295 -12.12 -10.23 -10.84
CA SER A 295 -10.90 -10.83 -10.30
C SER A 295 -11.11 -11.44 -8.91
N VAL A 296 -10.22 -12.34 -8.52
CA VAL A 296 -10.07 -12.81 -7.13
C VAL A 296 -9.30 -11.81 -6.27
N TYR A 297 -8.60 -10.87 -6.90
CA TYR A 297 -7.82 -9.82 -6.26
C TYR A 297 -8.61 -8.51 -6.13
N GLN A 298 -8.14 -7.62 -5.24
CA GLN A 298 -8.60 -6.25 -5.10
C GLN A 298 -7.40 -5.33 -5.28
N ASN A 299 -7.30 -4.71 -6.44
CA ASN A 299 -6.18 -3.86 -6.85
C ASN A 299 -6.63 -2.43 -7.27
N SER A 300 -7.89 -2.07 -7.05
CA SER A 300 -8.43 -0.77 -7.47
C SER A 300 -8.27 0.34 -6.43
N GLY A 301 -7.87 0.00 -5.21
CA GLY A 301 -7.74 0.97 -4.13
C GLY A 301 -6.50 1.83 -4.26
N VAL A 302 -6.66 3.14 -4.09
CA VAL A 302 -5.58 4.13 -4.16
C VAL A 302 -5.57 5.04 -2.95
N ARG A 303 -4.37 5.46 -2.58
CA ARG A 303 -4.10 6.50 -1.59
C ARG A 303 -3.17 7.54 -2.19
N VAL A 304 -3.51 8.81 -1.96
CA VAL A 304 -2.64 9.96 -2.28
C VAL A 304 -2.35 10.71 -0.99
N VAL A 305 -1.12 11.14 -0.81
CA VAL A 305 -0.72 12.02 0.29
C VAL A 305 -0.46 13.40 -0.29
N ALA A 306 -1.21 14.40 0.17
CA ALA A 306 -0.93 15.79 -0.12
C ALA A 306 -0.26 16.42 1.09
N LEU A 307 0.81 17.18 0.83
CA LEU A 307 1.44 18.04 1.83
C LEU A 307 0.63 19.35 1.89
N ASP A 308 0.36 19.82 3.09
CA ASP A 308 -0.13 21.19 3.27
C ASP A 308 1.02 22.17 3.01
N ASN A 309 0.71 23.36 2.49
CA ASN A 309 1.69 24.42 2.20
C ASN A 309 2.55 24.83 3.41
N THR A 310 2.21 24.36 4.60
CA THR A 310 2.93 24.61 5.86
C THR A 310 3.86 23.49 6.28
N ASP A 311 3.99 22.40 5.49
CA ASP A 311 4.78 21.19 5.77
C ASP A 311 4.45 20.48 7.10
N VAL A 312 3.38 20.90 7.81
CA VAL A 312 3.06 20.40 9.17
C VAL A 312 2.03 19.27 9.17
N GLN A 313 1.12 19.23 8.20
CA GLN A 313 0.09 18.18 8.15
C GLN A 313 0.05 17.46 6.79
N LYS A 314 0.20 16.14 6.84
CA LYS A 314 -0.03 15.26 5.67
C LYS A 314 -1.50 14.84 5.63
N TYR A 315 -2.21 15.20 4.56
CA TYR A 315 -3.58 14.74 4.32
C TYR A 315 -3.56 13.55 3.38
N ALA A 316 -4.23 12.46 3.76
CA ALA A 316 -4.37 11.30 2.91
C ALA A 316 -5.78 11.24 2.29
N TYR A 317 -5.83 11.07 0.99
CA TYR A 317 -7.03 10.85 0.21
C TYR A 317 -7.12 9.38 -0.18
N TYR A 318 -8.33 8.82 -0.13
CA TYR A 318 -8.58 7.42 -0.46
C TYR A 318 -9.63 7.32 -1.55
N GLY A 319 -9.38 6.44 -2.52
CA GLY A 319 -10.27 6.28 -3.67
C GLY A 319 -10.23 4.89 -4.26
N GLN A 320 -11.06 4.68 -5.26
CA GLN A 320 -11.09 3.48 -6.11
C GLN A 320 -10.97 3.89 -7.56
N ILE A 321 -10.14 3.21 -8.33
CA ILE A 321 -9.92 3.48 -9.75
C ILE A 321 -11.14 3.02 -10.54
N GLU A 322 -11.78 3.95 -11.23
CA GLU A 322 -12.85 3.67 -12.19
C GLU A 322 -12.28 3.44 -13.58
N GLU A 323 -11.32 4.29 -14.00
CA GLU A 323 -10.71 4.24 -15.32
C GLU A 323 -9.21 4.53 -15.25
N ILE A 324 -8.45 3.94 -16.16
CA ILE A 324 -7.01 4.16 -16.34
C ILE A 324 -6.80 4.68 -17.74
N TRP A 325 -6.25 5.89 -17.87
CA TRP A 325 -6.03 6.55 -19.15
C TRP A 325 -4.54 6.84 -19.36
N GLU A 326 -4.06 6.56 -20.56
CA GLU A 326 -2.76 6.99 -21.04
C GLU A 326 -2.99 8.11 -22.07
N LEU A 327 -2.61 9.32 -21.67
CA LEU A 327 -2.66 10.53 -22.50
C LEU A 327 -1.39 10.59 -23.33
N THR A 328 -1.51 10.76 -24.63
CA THR A 328 -0.37 10.87 -25.54
C THR A 328 -0.24 12.30 -26.04
N TYR A 329 0.86 12.95 -25.70
CA TYR A 329 1.21 14.27 -26.18
C TYR A 329 2.08 14.16 -27.44
N PRO A 330 1.77 14.88 -28.53
CA PRO A 330 2.62 14.90 -29.71
C PRO A 330 3.99 15.49 -29.36
N GLY A 331 5.05 14.93 -29.91
CA GLY A 331 6.43 15.41 -29.76
C GLY A 331 7.11 15.35 -31.10
N VAL A 332 8.15 16.17 -31.32
CA VAL A 332 8.87 16.23 -32.60
C VAL A 332 9.71 14.99 -32.85
N LYS A 333 10.31 14.40 -31.80
CA LYS A 333 11.11 13.18 -31.90
C LYS A 333 10.30 11.95 -31.54
N GLU A 334 9.71 11.99 -30.33
CA GLU A 334 8.87 10.91 -29.84
C GLU A 334 7.70 11.50 -29.04
N PRO A 335 6.48 10.91 -29.13
CA PRO A 335 5.37 11.32 -28.31
C PRO A 335 5.64 10.93 -26.85
N PHE A 336 5.40 11.84 -25.91
CA PHE A 336 5.44 11.46 -24.51
C PHE A 336 4.07 11.09 -23.99
N LYS A 337 4.06 10.21 -22.98
CA LYS A 337 2.84 9.61 -22.45
C LYS A 337 2.73 9.88 -20.98
N VAL A 338 1.55 10.23 -20.53
CA VAL A 338 1.23 10.44 -19.13
C VAL A 338 0.04 9.57 -18.74
N THR A 339 0.21 8.76 -17.72
CA THR A 339 -0.88 7.90 -17.23
C THR A 339 -1.57 8.56 -16.05
N VAL A 340 -2.89 8.64 -16.15
CA VAL A 340 -3.76 9.20 -15.11
C VAL A 340 -4.83 8.17 -14.72
N PHE A 341 -5.19 8.17 -13.44
CA PHE A 341 -6.28 7.35 -12.92
C PHE A 341 -7.49 8.25 -12.65
N ARG A 342 -8.64 7.90 -13.21
CA ARG A 342 -9.91 8.47 -12.80
C ARG A 342 -10.44 7.68 -11.62
N CYS A 343 -10.65 8.36 -10.50
CA CYS A 343 -10.97 7.73 -9.24
C CYS A 343 -12.28 8.24 -8.64
N ARG A 344 -12.99 7.33 -7.99
CA ARG A 344 -14.07 7.65 -7.08
C ARG A 344 -13.49 7.94 -5.70
N TRP A 345 -13.43 9.21 -5.31
CA TRP A 345 -12.82 9.65 -4.07
C TRP A 345 -13.78 9.68 -2.90
N VAL A 346 -13.31 9.32 -1.72
CA VAL A 346 -14.02 9.47 -0.45
C VAL A 346 -13.89 10.91 0.04
N LYS A 347 -14.99 11.48 0.50
CA LYS A 347 -15.03 12.85 1.06
C LYS A 347 -14.28 12.90 2.40
N GLY A 348 -13.19 13.67 2.48
CA GLY A 348 -12.28 13.69 3.63
C GLY A 348 -12.95 13.98 4.97
N THR A 349 -13.81 14.99 5.04
CA THR A 349 -14.40 15.48 6.31
C THR A 349 -15.43 14.57 6.95
N ARG A 350 -16.08 13.69 6.18
CA ARG A 350 -17.18 12.82 6.66
C ARG A 350 -16.97 11.34 6.31
N GLY A 351 -16.25 11.09 5.25
CA GLY A 351 -16.04 9.73 4.73
C GLY A 351 -14.86 9.01 5.37
N ILE A 352 -13.85 9.75 5.89
CA ILE A 352 -12.64 9.18 6.49
C ILE A 352 -12.72 9.34 8.01
N ASN A 353 -12.37 8.28 8.74
CA ASN A 353 -12.30 8.29 10.21
C ASN A 353 -11.16 7.40 10.68
N LYS A 354 -10.50 7.77 11.80
CA LYS A 354 -9.62 6.87 12.55
C LYS A 354 -10.37 6.32 13.74
N ASP A 355 -10.30 5.01 13.93
CA ASP A 355 -10.87 4.38 15.11
C ASP A 355 -9.91 4.45 16.31
N ARG A 356 -10.37 3.97 17.47
CA ARG A 356 -9.61 3.95 18.71
C ARG A 356 -8.33 3.09 18.69
N TYR A 357 -8.21 2.22 17.67
CA TYR A 357 -7.04 1.35 17.48
C TYR A 357 -6.05 1.91 16.46
N GLY A 358 -6.34 3.08 15.88
CA GLY A 358 -5.52 3.72 14.87
C GLY A 358 -5.84 3.31 13.42
N PHE A 359 -6.80 2.40 13.20
CA PHE A 359 -7.19 2.02 11.85
C PHE A 359 -7.94 3.15 11.15
N THR A 360 -7.53 3.44 9.94
CA THR A 360 -8.28 4.33 9.05
C THR A 360 -9.47 3.57 8.46
N THR A 361 -10.64 4.15 8.56
CA THR A 361 -11.87 3.62 7.96
C THR A 361 -12.46 4.63 6.99
N VAL A 362 -13.01 4.13 5.88
CA VAL A 362 -13.61 4.94 4.81
C VAL A 362 -15.03 4.52 4.50
N ASP A 363 -15.83 5.47 4.02
CA ASP A 363 -17.22 5.27 3.59
C ASP A 363 -17.37 5.76 2.15
N PHE A 364 -17.51 4.84 1.19
CA PHE A 364 -17.69 5.15 -0.22
C PHE A 364 -19.10 5.63 -0.59
N GLU A 365 -20.06 5.66 0.35
CA GLU A 365 -21.32 6.38 0.16
C GLU A 365 -21.10 7.91 0.22
N GLN A 366 -20.04 8.35 0.93
CA GLN A 366 -19.63 9.74 1.05
C GLN A 366 -18.64 10.11 -0.06
N VAL A 367 -19.16 10.30 -1.27
CA VAL A 367 -18.33 10.67 -2.44
C VAL A 367 -17.97 12.16 -2.38
N GLY A 368 -16.70 12.46 -2.63
CA GLY A 368 -16.19 13.83 -2.74
C GLY A 368 -15.42 14.07 -4.05
N TYR A 369 -14.91 15.28 -4.23
CA TYR A 369 -13.96 15.65 -5.28
C TYR A 369 -14.39 15.30 -6.71
N LYS A 370 -15.69 15.45 -7.02
CA LYS A 370 -16.27 15.12 -8.33
C LYS A 370 -15.71 15.97 -9.47
N ASP A 371 -15.27 17.19 -9.16
CA ASP A 371 -14.69 18.12 -10.13
C ASP A 371 -13.20 17.81 -10.38
N GLU A 372 -12.55 17.05 -9.49
CA GLU A 372 -11.14 16.65 -9.56
C GLU A 372 -11.00 15.12 -9.43
N PRO A 373 -11.57 14.34 -10.36
CA PRO A 373 -11.55 12.89 -10.24
C PRO A 373 -10.21 12.25 -10.59
N PHE A 374 -9.33 12.96 -11.27
CA PHE A 374 -8.09 12.42 -11.81
C PHE A 374 -6.90 12.59 -10.85
N VAL A 375 -5.94 11.67 -10.97
CA VAL A 375 -4.65 11.69 -10.28
C VAL A 375 -3.58 11.09 -11.18
N LEU A 376 -2.33 11.58 -11.07
CA LEU A 376 -1.20 10.96 -11.79
C LEU A 376 -0.93 9.57 -11.23
N ALA A 377 -0.77 8.58 -12.10
CA ALA A 377 -0.48 7.21 -11.69
C ALA A 377 0.81 7.09 -10.86
N ALA A 378 1.80 7.95 -11.12
CA ALA A 378 3.06 7.98 -10.41
C ALA A 378 2.94 8.48 -8.94
N GLN A 379 1.87 9.20 -8.58
CA GLN A 379 1.69 9.80 -7.26
C GLN A 379 0.89 8.95 -6.28
N VAL A 380 0.38 7.80 -6.71
CA VAL A 380 -0.49 6.97 -5.89
C VAL A 380 0.25 5.81 -5.26
N SER A 381 -0.14 5.46 -4.05
CA SER A 381 0.17 4.19 -3.42
C SER A 381 -1.06 3.27 -3.40
N GLN A 382 -0.83 1.96 -3.53
CA GLN A 382 -1.92 0.99 -3.49
C GLN A 382 -2.42 0.77 -2.07
N VAL A 383 -3.73 0.74 -1.93
CA VAL A 383 -4.42 0.30 -0.72
C VAL A 383 -5.51 -0.71 -1.08
N PHE A 384 -6.02 -1.42 -0.08
CA PHE A 384 -7.20 -2.24 -0.26
C PHE A 384 -8.16 -2.09 0.92
N TYR A 385 -9.39 -2.49 0.72
CA TYR A 385 -10.48 -2.20 1.61
C TYR A 385 -11.09 -3.48 2.16
N VAL A 386 -11.18 -3.55 3.49
CA VAL A 386 -11.76 -4.68 4.22
C VAL A 386 -13.02 -4.23 4.92
N LEU A 387 -14.10 -4.98 4.75
CA LEU A 387 -15.38 -4.64 5.39
C LEU A 387 -15.23 -4.59 6.91
N ASP A 388 -15.67 -3.51 7.52
CA ASP A 388 -15.72 -3.41 8.98
C ASP A 388 -16.85 -4.30 9.53
N THR A 389 -16.50 -5.18 10.46
CA THR A 389 -17.46 -6.12 11.07
C THR A 389 -18.48 -5.43 11.96
N GLN A 390 -18.16 -4.25 12.52
CA GLN A 390 -19.11 -3.46 13.33
C GLN A 390 -20.02 -2.59 12.49
N ASN A 391 -19.47 -1.94 11.48
CA ASN A 391 -20.20 -1.02 10.63
C ASN A 391 -20.07 -1.40 9.17
N LYS A 392 -21.03 -2.16 8.67
CA LYS A 392 -21.06 -2.65 7.27
C LYS A 392 -20.98 -1.56 6.20
N LYS A 393 -21.18 -0.28 6.57
CA LYS A 393 -21.00 0.85 5.65
C LYS A 393 -19.55 1.32 5.57
N ARG A 394 -18.71 0.95 6.55
CA ARG A 394 -17.32 1.35 6.60
C ARG A 394 -16.39 0.24 6.17
N LEU A 395 -15.30 0.64 5.57
CA LEU A 395 -14.23 -0.24 5.14
C LEU A 395 -12.93 0.18 5.82
N VAL A 396 -12.22 -0.78 6.39
CA VAL A 396 -10.86 -0.57 6.92
C VAL A 396 -9.90 -0.48 5.75
N VAL A 397 -9.03 0.53 5.78
CA VAL A 397 -7.99 0.73 4.77
C VAL A 397 -6.73 0.02 5.19
N LEU A 398 -6.19 -0.80 4.30
CA LEU A 398 -4.93 -1.50 4.48
C LEU A 398 -3.99 -1.20 3.30
N PRO A 399 -2.67 -1.12 3.52
CA PRO A 399 -1.71 -0.85 2.45
C PRO A 399 -1.58 -2.04 1.50
N GLY A 400 -1.37 -1.77 0.21
CA GLY A 400 -0.89 -2.75 -0.75
C GLY A 400 0.57 -3.10 -0.48
N LYS A 401 1.03 -4.24 -1.02
CA LYS A 401 2.45 -4.63 -0.99
C LYS A 401 3.07 -4.34 -2.36
N LYS A 402 4.21 -3.66 -2.37
CA LYS A 402 5.05 -3.56 -3.56
C LYS A 402 5.61 -4.93 -3.91
N ARG A 403 5.68 -5.22 -5.19
CA ARG A 403 6.45 -6.35 -5.68
C ARG A 403 7.93 -5.97 -5.67
N VAL A 404 8.78 -6.86 -5.20
CA VAL A 404 10.21 -6.74 -5.42
C VAL A 404 10.43 -7.07 -6.90
N VAL A 405 10.89 -6.11 -7.65
CA VAL A 405 11.29 -6.27 -9.05
C VAL A 405 12.78 -6.61 -9.05
N GLY A 406 13.28 -7.29 -10.08
CA GLY A 406 14.68 -7.74 -10.14
C GLY A 406 15.69 -6.60 -9.97
N VAL A 407 16.96 -6.96 -9.79
CA VAL A 407 18.04 -6.01 -9.45
C VAL A 407 18.18 -4.87 -10.48
N GLU A 408 17.83 -5.13 -11.74
CA GLU A 408 17.85 -4.14 -12.83
C GLU A 408 16.75 -3.09 -12.75
N ASP A 409 15.67 -3.40 -12.03
CA ASP A 409 14.53 -2.53 -11.78
C ASP A 409 14.50 -2.08 -10.29
N ALA A 410 15.65 -2.09 -9.60
CA ALA A 410 15.73 -1.62 -8.22
C ALA A 410 15.42 -0.12 -8.20
N VAL A 411 14.39 0.25 -7.46
CA VAL A 411 14.06 1.65 -7.16
C VAL A 411 15.21 2.24 -6.36
N GLU A 412 15.65 3.44 -6.68
CA GLU A 412 16.62 4.16 -5.86
C GLU A 412 16.14 4.23 -4.40
N GLU A 413 17.07 4.13 -3.47
CA GLU A 413 16.79 3.94 -2.03
C GLU A 413 15.84 5.02 -1.47
N GLU A 414 15.93 6.24 -1.98
CA GLU A 414 15.05 7.36 -1.61
C GLU A 414 13.61 7.18 -2.11
N GLU A 415 13.40 6.73 -3.34
CA GLU A 415 12.07 6.44 -3.87
C GLU A 415 11.42 5.23 -3.19
N TYR A 416 12.24 4.23 -2.85
CA TYR A 416 11.79 3.03 -2.17
C TYR A 416 11.30 3.33 -0.75
N ASN A 417 11.95 4.24 -0.04
CA ASN A 417 11.61 4.65 1.31
C ASN A 417 10.39 5.57 1.38
N GLN A 418 10.17 6.44 0.39
CA GLN A 418 9.03 7.36 0.35
C GLN A 418 7.67 6.67 0.38
N PHE A 419 7.58 5.43 -0.11
CA PHE A 419 6.32 4.70 -0.22
C PHE A 419 6.01 3.78 0.96
N ASP A 420 7.00 3.45 1.79
CA ASP A 420 6.86 2.54 2.93
C ASP A 420 6.77 3.26 4.29
N GLU A 421 6.79 4.61 4.32
CA GLU A 421 6.85 5.43 5.53
C GLU A 421 5.61 5.40 6.44
N VAL A 422 4.53 4.76 6.04
CA VAL A 422 3.33 4.72 6.88
C VAL A 422 3.09 3.28 7.34
N PRO A 423 3.41 2.96 8.59
CA PRO A 423 2.98 1.69 9.16
C PRO A 423 1.47 1.57 8.99
N PRO A 424 0.94 0.39 8.59
CA PRO A 424 -0.48 0.19 8.33
C PRO A 424 -1.39 0.65 9.47
N PHE A 425 -0.87 0.66 10.69
CA PHE A 425 -1.61 0.95 11.91
C PHE A 425 -1.22 2.28 12.58
N GLY A 426 -0.35 3.10 11.98
CA GLY A 426 0.09 4.36 12.56
C GLY A 426 0.81 4.18 13.91
N ASP A 427 0.89 5.25 14.68
CA ASP A 427 1.37 5.20 16.08
C ASP A 427 0.31 4.51 16.95
N TRP A 428 0.46 3.20 17.13
CA TRP A 428 -0.38 2.50 18.08
C TRP A 428 0.07 2.80 19.51
N THR A 429 -0.86 3.25 20.30
CA THR A 429 -0.69 3.37 21.76
C THR A 429 -1.45 2.22 22.40
N LEU A 430 -0.81 1.53 23.34
CA LEU A 430 -1.57 0.68 24.25
C LEU A 430 -2.60 1.59 24.94
N PRO A 431 -3.91 1.25 24.93
CA PRO A 431 -4.89 2.04 25.66
C PRO A 431 -4.46 2.16 27.12
N MET A 432 -4.59 3.36 27.69
CA MET A 432 -4.28 3.65 29.09
C MET A 432 -5.11 2.85 30.13
N ILE A 433 -5.84 1.83 29.70
CA ILE A 433 -6.64 0.92 30.54
C ILE A 433 -5.77 0.16 31.58
N LEU A 434 -4.43 0.18 31.42
CA LEU A 434 -3.50 -0.52 32.30
C LEU A 434 -3.05 0.30 33.51
N GLU A 435 -3.29 1.61 33.55
CA GLU A 435 -2.82 2.44 34.66
C GLU A 435 -3.81 2.54 35.87
N SER A 436 -5.06 2.07 35.70
CA SER A 436 -6.09 2.27 36.74
C SER A 436 -6.59 1.00 37.47
N GLU A 437 -6.15 -0.19 37.09
CA GLU A 437 -6.46 -1.39 37.86
C GLU A 437 -5.17 -2.07 38.28
N GLU A 438 -4.89 -2.08 39.60
CA GLU A 438 -3.98 -3.01 40.24
C GLU A 438 -4.43 -4.44 39.91
N THR A 439 -4.03 -4.94 38.77
CA THR A 439 -4.16 -6.35 38.47
C THR A 439 -3.13 -7.08 39.26
N SER A 440 -3.56 -7.68 40.36
CA SER A 440 -2.73 -8.68 41.03
C SER A 440 -2.46 -9.78 40.05
N TYR A 441 -1.22 -9.89 39.58
CA TYR A 441 -0.73 -10.94 38.70
C TYR A 441 -0.76 -12.27 39.45
N LEU A 442 -1.90 -12.96 39.44
CA LEU A 442 -2.03 -14.30 39.98
C LEU A 442 -1.59 -15.30 38.93
N ARG A 443 -0.42 -15.88 39.13
CA ARG A 443 0.16 -16.97 38.31
C ARG A 443 -0.70 -18.25 38.25
N HIS A 444 -1.72 -18.37 39.09
CA HIS A 444 -2.55 -19.56 39.23
C HIS A 444 -4.01 -19.27 38.92
N GLY A 445 -4.37 -19.40 37.70
CA GLY A 445 -5.74 -19.24 37.25
C GLY A 445 -5.87 -18.00 36.38
N HIS A 446 -6.32 -18.24 35.18
CA HIS A 446 -6.64 -17.16 34.27
C HIS A 446 -7.65 -16.22 34.90
N VAL A 447 -7.39 -14.93 34.85
CA VAL A 447 -8.36 -13.91 35.28
C VAL A 447 -9.73 -14.12 34.63
N GLU A 448 -9.75 -14.66 33.41
CA GLU A 448 -11.00 -15.05 32.74
C GLU A 448 -11.68 -16.25 33.36
N GLU A 449 -10.97 -17.30 33.80
CA GLU A 449 -11.57 -18.44 34.49
C GLU A 449 -12.19 -18.03 35.82
N ALA A 450 -11.53 -17.16 36.56
CA ALA A 450 -12.06 -16.60 37.81
C ALA A 450 -13.31 -15.73 37.56
N THR A 451 -13.35 -14.96 36.48
CA THR A 451 -14.52 -14.12 36.13
C THR A 451 -15.66 -14.95 35.59
N VAL A 452 -15.40 -15.98 34.78
CA VAL A 452 -16.41 -16.93 34.28
C VAL A 452 -16.98 -17.78 35.42
N ALA A 453 -16.14 -18.24 36.34
CA ALA A 453 -16.60 -19.00 37.52
C ALA A 453 -17.50 -18.16 38.41
N LYS A 454 -17.17 -16.88 38.66
CA LYS A 454 -18.04 -15.95 39.39
C LYS A 454 -19.35 -15.67 38.67
N GLY A 455 -19.32 -15.52 37.36
CA GLY A 455 -20.52 -15.33 36.52
C GLY A 455 -21.47 -16.56 36.53
N ARG A 456 -20.92 -17.76 36.49
CA ARG A 456 -21.71 -19.01 36.60
C ARG A 456 -22.35 -19.21 37.98
N ARG A 457 -21.64 -18.90 39.06
CA ARG A 457 -22.21 -18.96 40.41
C ARG A 457 -23.37 -17.97 40.61
N ASN A 458 -23.23 -16.74 40.09
CA ASN A 458 -24.30 -15.76 40.15
C ASN A 458 -25.51 -16.11 39.29
N ARG A 459 -25.34 -16.80 38.18
CA ARG A 459 -26.47 -17.31 37.38
C ARG A 459 -27.20 -18.50 38.03
N GLN A 460 -26.49 -19.39 38.73
CA GLN A 460 -27.13 -20.50 39.43
C GLN A 460 -27.93 -20.03 40.65
N VAL A 461 -27.46 -19.02 41.37
CA VAL A 461 -28.18 -18.44 42.53
C VAL A 461 -29.44 -17.67 42.07
N ARG A 462 -29.43 -17.06 40.88
CA ARG A 462 -30.65 -16.42 40.32
C ARG A 462 -31.68 -17.38 39.74
N LYS A 463 -31.37 -18.64 39.45
CA LYS A 463 -32.31 -19.63 38.96
C LYS A 463 -32.97 -20.45 40.08
N ARG A 464 -32.62 -20.25 41.35
CA ARG A 464 -33.17 -20.93 42.52
C ARG A 464 -33.94 -20.00 43.46
N LYS A 465 -34.33 -18.88 42.98
CA LYS A 465 -35.37 -18.04 43.54
C LYS A 465 -36.35 -17.72 42.41
#